data_f0b11ba1b58f21739e90029075d61166
#
_entry.id   f0b11ba1b58f21739e90029075d61166
#
_cell.length_a   1.000
_cell.length_b   1.000
_cell.length_c   1.000
_cell.angle_alpha   90.00
_cell.angle_beta   90.00
_cell.angle_gamma   90.00
#
_symmetry.space_group_name_H-M   'P 1'
#
loop_
_entity.id
_entity.type
_entity.pdbx_description
1 polymer ?
#
loop_
_entity_poly.entity_id
_entity_poly.type
_entity_poly.pdbx_seq_one_letter_code
_entity_poly.pdbx_strand_id
1 'polypeptide(L)'
;MGNVTLLPDELSIDGQLSTEILQRGIYKVNVYQSELVIKGFFSSEELRKSNVDMDALQYQRAAICLNLTDMRGLSEQVSITLNDSVYMFEPGMDGRGIESMGVHAIVDLSALKDDRKLPYEMKIKLKGSQSIYFTPLGKTTKVALKANWNTPSFDGNYLPEKREITEKDFSAQWQVLNLNRNYPQVFINYQNASIKDIQNSNFGVNLKMPVEQYQQSMRSTKYAIPV
;
A
#
# COMPACT_ATOMS: atom_id res chain seq x y z
N MET A 1 -19.13 8.49 20.88
CA MET A 1 -19.31 8.61 19.43
C MET A 1 -18.46 7.55 18.77
N GLY A 2 -19.02 6.80 17.81
CA GLY A 2 -18.25 5.79 17.08
C GLY A 2 -17.40 6.40 15.97
N ASN A 3 -16.32 5.72 15.59
CA ASN A 3 -15.51 6.11 14.45
C ASN A 3 -16.16 5.65 13.15
N VAL A 4 -16.23 6.52 12.15
CA VAL A 4 -16.62 6.19 10.78
C VAL A 4 -15.37 6.21 9.91
N THR A 5 -15.13 5.13 9.18
CA THR A 5 -14.04 5.03 8.22
C THR A 5 -14.61 4.96 6.82
N LEU A 6 -14.14 5.85 5.96
CA LEU A 6 -14.43 5.89 4.53
C LEU A 6 -13.19 5.46 3.75
N LEU A 7 -13.33 4.45 2.91
CA LEU A 7 -12.32 4.07 1.93
C LEU A 7 -12.44 4.94 0.65
N PRO A 8 -11.34 5.17 -0.08
CA PRO A 8 -11.38 5.99 -1.30
C PRO A 8 -12.21 5.34 -2.42
N ASP A 9 -12.82 6.14 -3.28
CA ASP A 9 -13.48 5.64 -4.48
C ASP A 9 -12.47 5.15 -5.51
N GLU A 10 -11.39 5.87 -5.69
CA GLU A 10 -10.27 5.45 -6.53
C GLU A 10 -8.96 5.49 -5.75
N LEU A 11 -8.16 4.45 -5.95
CA LEU A 11 -6.80 4.33 -5.44
C LEU A 11 -5.92 3.86 -6.59
N SER A 12 -5.07 4.75 -7.09
CA SER A 12 -4.08 4.44 -8.13
C SER A 12 -2.68 4.57 -7.54
N ILE A 13 -1.86 3.56 -7.74
CA ILE A 13 -0.48 3.49 -7.27
C ILE A 13 0.44 3.22 -8.45
N ASP A 14 1.33 4.16 -8.74
CA ASP A 14 2.41 3.99 -9.70
C ASP A 14 3.73 3.84 -8.94
N GLY A 15 4.38 2.70 -9.06
CA GLY A 15 5.57 2.34 -8.32
C GLY A 15 6.77 2.03 -9.21
N GLN A 16 7.89 2.66 -8.91
CA GLN A 16 9.20 2.33 -9.47
C GLN A 16 10.07 1.76 -8.35
N LEU A 17 10.55 0.53 -8.53
CA LEU A 17 11.46 -0.13 -7.60
C LEU A 17 12.86 -0.23 -8.19
N SER A 18 13.86 0.15 -7.41
CA SER A 18 15.27 -0.07 -7.69
C SER A 18 15.79 -1.15 -6.75
N THR A 19 16.15 -2.31 -7.28
CA THR A 19 16.59 -3.46 -6.48
C THR A 19 18.10 -3.55 -6.44
N GLU A 20 18.62 -4.02 -5.31
CA GLU A 20 20.04 -4.26 -5.07
C GLU A 20 20.22 -5.54 -4.26
N ILE A 21 21.27 -6.31 -4.56
CA ILE A 21 21.64 -7.49 -3.78
C ILE A 21 22.71 -7.11 -2.76
N LEU A 22 22.34 -7.13 -1.48
CA LEU A 22 23.27 -6.93 -0.38
C LEU A 22 23.82 -8.28 0.09
N GLN A 23 25.14 -8.32 0.32
CA GLN A 23 25.80 -9.48 0.90
C GLN A 23 26.20 -9.18 2.35
N ARG A 24 25.75 -10.05 3.27
CA ARG A 24 26.16 -10.05 4.67
C ARG A 24 26.74 -11.41 5.04
N GLY A 25 28.05 -11.49 5.08
CA GLY A 25 28.74 -12.77 5.24
C GLY A 25 28.40 -13.73 4.11
N ILE A 26 27.85 -14.90 4.44
CA ILE A 26 27.43 -15.93 3.48
C ILE A 26 26.01 -15.69 2.91
N TYR A 27 25.27 -14.73 3.46
CA TYR A 27 23.89 -14.48 3.08
C TYR A 27 23.79 -13.34 2.07
N LYS A 28 23.02 -13.58 1.01
CA LYS A 28 22.61 -12.55 0.05
C LYS A 28 21.13 -12.23 0.26
N VAL A 29 20.82 -10.95 0.35
CA VAL A 29 19.44 -10.47 0.52
C VAL A 29 19.16 -9.45 -0.56
N ASN A 30 18.06 -9.62 -1.26
CA ASN A 30 17.56 -8.58 -2.14
C ASN A 30 16.87 -7.50 -1.32
N VAL A 31 17.30 -6.28 -1.51
CA VAL A 31 16.67 -5.07 -0.96
C VAL A 31 16.22 -4.17 -2.11
N TYR A 32 15.28 -3.31 -1.85
CA TYR A 32 14.81 -2.34 -2.83
C TYR A 32 14.58 -0.97 -2.21
N GLN A 33 14.69 0.05 -3.04
CA GLN A 33 14.14 1.38 -2.81
C GLN A 33 12.96 1.55 -3.76
N SER A 34 11.83 2.04 -3.26
CA SER A 34 10.66 2.31 -4.07
C SER A 34 10.29 3.78 -4.00
N GLU A 35 9.87 4.31 -5.15
CA GLU A 35 9.14 5.57 -5.25
C GLU A 35 7.72 5.24 -5.68
N LEU A 36 6.75 5.57 -4.81
CA LEU A 36 5.34 5.32 -5.04
C LEU A 36 4.62 6.65 -5.18
N VAL A 37 3.91 6.84 -6.29
CA VAL A 37 2.97 7.94 -6.49
C VAL A 37 1.57 7.39 -6.31
N ILE A 38 0.87 7.88 -5.30
CA ILE A 38 -0.46 7.41 -4.92
C ILE A 38 -1.44 8.55 -5.17
N LYS A 39 -2.48 8.26 -5.96
CA LYS A 39 -3.52 9.22 -6.35
C LYS A 39 -4.89 8.59 -6.24
N GLY A 40 -5.89 9.42 -6.11
CA GLY A 40 -7.28 9.00 -6.12
C GLY A 40 -8.21 10.12 -5.69
N PHE A 41 -9.40 9.73 -5.28
CA PHE A 41 -10.34 10.68 -4.71
C PHE A 41 -11.28 10.00 -3.71
N PHE A 42 -11.84 10.79 -2.82
CA PHE A 42 -12.96 10.44 -1.95
C PHE A 42 -14.23 11.12 -2.44
N SER A 43 -15.38 10.45 -2.26
CA SER A 43 -16.70 11.05 -2.43
C SER A 43 -17.61 10.73 -1.24
N SER A 44 -18.72 11.45 -1.12
CA SER A 44 -19.73 11.18 -0.09
C SER A 44 -20.74 10.09 -0.48
N GLU A 45 -20.65 9.55 -1.69
CA GLU A 45 -21.65 8.62 -2.24
C GLU A 45 -21.93 7.43 -1.32
N GLU A 46 -20.89 6.74 -0.89
CA GLU A 46 -21.04 5.56 -0.03
C GLU A 46 -21.42 5.92 1.42
N LEU A 47 -21.00 7.09 1.91
CA LEU A 47 -21.46 7.62 3.20
C LEU A 47 -22.98 7.86 3.19
N ARG A 48 -23.52 8.43 2.12
CA ARG A 48 -24.97 8.68 1.97
C ARG A 48 -25.80 7.41 1.87
N LYS A 49 -25.22 6.33 1.32
CA LYS A 49 -25.86 5.02 1.25
C LYS A 49 -25.81 4.27 2.57
N SER A 50 -24.90 4.66 3.47
CA SER A 50 -24.77 4.08 4.79
C SER A 50 -25.75 4.72 5.78
N ASN A 51 -25.99 4.06 6.91
CA ASN A 51 -26.81 4.61 8.00
C ASN A 51 -26.01 5.59 8.89
N VAL A 52 -25.13 6.40 8.30
CA VAL A 52 -24.33 7.40 9.02
C VAL A 52 -25.05 8.72 9.02
N ASP A 53 -25.19 9.31 10.20
CA ASP A 53 -25.66 10.70 10.32
C ASP A 53 -24.55 11.65 9.84
N MET A 54 -24.74 12.17 8.62
CA MET A 54 -23.78 13.04 7.95
C MET A 54 -23.54 14.35 8.71
N ASP A 55 -24.54 14.85 9.42
CA ASP A 55 -24.44 16.12 10.19
C ASP A 55 -23.66 15.93 11.49
N ALA A 56 -23.63 14.73 12.03
CA ALA A 56 -22.87 14.40 13.23
C ALA A 56 -21.36 14.18 12.94
N LEU A 57 -20.94 14.10 11.68
CA LEU A 57 -19.54 13.87 11.32
C LEU A 57 -18.68 15.13 11.53
N GLN A 58 -17.50 14.94 12.13
CA GLN A 58 -16.51 15.99 12.34
C GLN A 58 -15.54 16.10 11.17
N TYR A 59 -15.98 16.58 10.02
CA TYR A 59 -15.21 16.64 8.79
C TYR A 59 -13.88 17.40 8.91
N GLN A 60 -13.84 18.48 9.70
CA GLN A 60 -12.63 19.30 9.91
C GLN A 60 -11.58 18.63 10.80
N ARG A 61 -11.92 17.51 11.43
CA ARG A 61 -11.05 16.72 12.29
C ARG A 61 -10.95 15.28 11.82
N ALA A 62 -11.17 15.06 10.53
CA ALA A 62 -10.95 13.76 9.93
C ALA A 62 -9.47 13.42 9.91
N ALA A 63 -9.14 12.12 9.88
CA ALA A 63 -7.76 11.67 9.72
C ALA A 63 -7.65 10.80 8.47
N ILE A 64 -6.66 11.09 7.64
CA ILE A 64 -6.20 10.14 6.63
C ILE A 64 -5.13 9.28 7.27
N CYS A 65 -5.33 7.96 7.21
CA CYS A 65 -4.44 6.97 7.80
C CYS A 65 -3.72 6.20 6.69
N LEU A 66 -2.41 6.10 6.80
CA LEU A 66 -1.57 5.30 5.91
C LEU A 66 -0.94 4.17 6.73
N ASN A 67 -1.43 2.96 6.51
CA ASN A 67 -0.91 1.76 7.18
C ASN A 67 0.36 1.28 6.49
N LEU A 68 1.41 1.07 7.26
CA LEU A 68 2.71 0.58 6.80
C LEU A 68 3.17 -0.55 7.73
N THR A 69 3.52 -1.69 7.17
CA THR A 69 4.02 -2.83 7.96
C THR A 69 5.41 -2.61 8.54
N ASP A 70 6.25 -1.78 7.92
CA ASP A 70 7.56 -1.39 8.46
C ASP A 70 7.79 0.11 8.28
N MET A 71 7.61 0.86 9.35
CA MET A 71 7.83 2.30 9.41
C MET A 71 9.29 2.70 9.18
N ARG A 72 10.26 1.80 9.49
CA ARG A 72 11.69 2.05 9.30
C ARG A 72 12.09 2.15 7.83
N GLY A 73 11.22 1.65 6.94
CA GLY A 73 11.39 1.77 5.50
C GLY A 73 11.16 3.18 4.95
N LEU A 74 10.46 4.06 5.69
CA LEU A 74 10.25 5.44 5.25
C LEU A 74 11.59 6.17 5.17
N SER A 75 11.87 6.75 3.99
CA SER A 75 13.14 7.43 3.72
C SER A 75 13.07 8.94 3.89
N GLU A 76 11.86 9.51 3.91
CA GLU A 76 11.61 10.95 4.02
C GLU A 76 10.24 11.20 4.66
N GLN A 77 10.00 12.44 5.05
CA GLN A 77 8.71 12.84 5.59
C GLN A 77 7.62 12.75 4.52
N VAL A 78 6.48 12.18 4.89
CA VAL A 78 5.34 11.97 4.00
C VAL A 78 4.36 13.12 4.14
N SER A 79 3.83 13.59 3.02
CA SER A 79 2.73 14.54 2.96
C SER A 79 1.68 14.08 1.95
N ILE A 80 0.46 14.55 2.14
CA ILE A 80 -0.64 14.37 1.19
C ILE A 80 -1.16 15.74 0.74
N THR A 81 -1.30 15.90 -0.56
CA THR A 81 -2.07 16.99 -1.13
C THR A 81 -3.51 16.52 -1.27
N LEU A 82 -4.43 17.19 -0.61
CA LEU A 82 -5.85 16.91 -0.66
C LEU A 82 -6.55 18.15 -1.21
N ASN A 83 -7.12 18.03 -2.42
CA ASN A 83 -7.51 19.17 -3.23
C ASN A 83 -6.33 20.14 -3.39
N ASP A 84 -6.39 21.35 -2.86
CA ASP A 84 -5.33 22.38 -2.95
C ASP A 84 -4.53 22.55 -1.64
N SER A 85 -4.78 21.70 -0.65
CA SER A 85 -4.14 21.81 0.68
C SER A 85 -3.16 20.67 0.92
N VAL A 86 -2.00 21.00 1.51
CA VAL A 86 -0.98 20.03 1.87
C VAL A 86 -1.02 19.75 3.36
N TYR A 87 -1.06 18.48 3.71
CA TYR A 87 -1.07 18.01 5.11
C TYR A 87 0.12 17.09 5.34
N MET A 88 0.78 17.27 6.47
CA MET A 88 1.91 16.43 6.87
C MET A 88 1.43 15.24 7.67
N PHE A 89 2.03 14.08 7.44
CA PHE A 89 1.75 12.90 8.26
C PHE A 89 2.58 12.92 9.54
N GLU A 90 1.93 12.49 10.62
CA GLU A 90 2.52 12.28 11.94
C GLU A 90 2.59 10.80 12.27
N PRO A 91 3.57 10.36 13.10
CA PRO A 91 3.68 8.97 13.51
C PRO A 91 2.47 8.48 14.32
N GLY A 92 2.14 7.20 14.16
CA GLY A 92 1.04 6.55 14.87
C GLY A 92 -0.29 6.71 14.15
N MET A 93 -1.33 6.07 14.69
CA MET A 93 -2.66 6.01 14.06
C MET A 93 -3.74 6.73 14.88
N ASP A 94 -3.39 7.30 16.04
CA ASP A 94 -4.32 8.02 16.96
C ASP A 94 -5.62 7.24 17.22
N GLY A 95 -5.53 5.91 17.27
CA GLY A 95 -6.68 5.01 17.46
C GLY A 95 -7.68 4.98 16.30
N ARG A 96 -7.34 5.51 15.12
CA ARG A 96 -8.25 5.70 13.98
C ARG A 96 -7.97 4.79 12.78
N GLY A 97 -6.80 4.14 12.73
CA GLY A 97 -6.43 3.27 11.61
C GLY A 97 -7.07 1.88 11.65
N ILE A 98 -7.10 1.21 10.50
CA ILE A 98 -7.48 -0.20 10.39
C ILE A 98 -6.46 -1.08 11.11
N GLU A 99 -5.19 -0.68 11.08
CA GLU A 99 -4.08 -1.32 11.77
C GLU A 99 -3.46 -0.40 12.81
N SER A 100 -2.70 -0.98 13.73
CA SER A 100 -2.05 -0.22 14.81
C SER A 100 -0.75 0.49 14.36
N MET A 101 -0.18 0.10 13.22
CA MET A 101 1.07 0.64 12.70
C MET A 101 0.85 1.49 11.46
N GLY A 102 1.46 2.68 11.44
CA GLY A 102 1.37 3.59 10.33
C GLY A 102 1.54 5.04 10.73
N VAL A 103 1.11 5.93 9.86
CA VAL A 103 1.10 7.39 10.03
C VAL A 103 -0.29 7.94 9.75
N HIS A 104 -0.61 9.09 10.34
CA HIS A 104 -1.88 9.77 10.09
C HIS A 104 -1.68 11.26 9.83
N ALA A 105 -2.61 11.86 9.12
CA ALA A 105 -2.69 13.30 8.92
C ALA A 105 -4.10 13.80 9.25
N ILE A 106 -4.22 14.83 10.09
CA ILE A 106 -5.50 15.48 10.36
C ILE A 106 -5.83 16.40 9.20
N VAL A 107 -6.98 16.21 8.60
CA VAL A 107 -7.40 16.86 7.35
C VAL A 107 -8.81 17.43 7.45
N ASP A 108 -9.12 18.37 6.57
CA ASP A 108 -10.49 18.90 6.40
C ASP A 108 -11.17 18.23 5.21
N LEU A 109 -12.20 17.43 5.49
CA LEU A 109 -13.05 16.77 4.51
C LEU A 109 -14.40 17.49 4.30
N SER A 110 -14.55 18.76 4.71
CA SER A 110 -15.82 19.51 4.66
C SER A 110 -16.41 19.58 3.24
N ALA A 111 -15.58 19.51 2.20
CA ALA A 111 -16.02 19.48 0.81
C ALA A 111 -16.93 18.27 0.48
N LEU A 112 -16.85 17.19 1.25
CA LEU A 112 -17.72 16.02 1.08
C LEU A 112 -19.18 16.29 1.48
N LYS A 113 -19.46 17.32 2.31
CA LYS A 113 -20.83 17.75 2.62
C LYS A 113 -21.55 18.26 1.39
N ASP A 114 -20.84 18.96 0.51
CA ASP A 114 -21.34 19.59 -0.71
C ASP A 114 -21.32 18.65 -1.90
N ASP A 115 -21.17 17.35 -1.69
CA ASP A 115 -21.11 16.33 -2.74
C ASP A 115 -19.95 16.50 -3.72
N ARG A 116 -18.91 17.24 -3.32
CA ARG A 116 -17.72 17.44 -4.12
C ARG A 116 -16.76 16.26 -3.97
N LYS A 117 -16.19 15.83 -5.09
CA LYS A 117 -15.08 14.89 -5.06
C LYS A 117 -13.85 15.56 -4.48
N LEU A 118 -13.14 14.83 -3.65
CA LEU A 118 -11.94 15.30 -2.96
C LEU A 118 -10.72 14.53 -3.50
N PRO A 119 -10.04 15.04 -4.54
CA PRO A 119 -8.86 14.40 -5.09
C PRO A 119 -7.70 14.46 -4.12
N TYR A 120 -6.86 13.42 -4.11
CA TYR A 120 -5.63 13.38 -3.34
C TYR A 120 -4.46 12.87 -4.15
N GLU A 121 -3.27 13.34 -3.77
CA GLU A 121 -1.99 12.86 -4.26
C GLU A 121 -0.99 12.80 -3.12
N MET A 122 -0.20 11.73 -3.07
CA MET A 122 0.96 11.61 -2.18
C MET A 122 2.10 10.88 -2.88
N LYS A 123 3.32 11.21 -2.46
CA LYS A 123 4.54 10.52 -2.90
C LYS A 123 5.21 9.91 -1.68
N ILE A 124 5.62 8.65 -1.80
CA ILE A 124 6.22 7.90 -0.71
C ILE A 124 7.47 7.22 -1.22
N LYS A 125 8.58 7.37 -0.49
CA LYS A 125 9.80 6.62 -0.72
C LYS A 125 10.00 5.61 0.39
N LEU A 126 10.02 4.33 0.02
CA LEU A 126 10.18 3.23 0.95
C LEU A 126 11.40 2.41 0.60
N LYS A 127 12.11 1.96 1.65
CA LYS A 127 13.12 0.89 1.57
C LYS A 127 12.52 -0.38 2.12
N GLY A 128 12.74 -1.47 1.42
CA GLY A 128 12.24 -2.78 1.84
C GLY A 128 13.13 -3.91 1.39
N SER A 129 12.73 -5.12 1.69
CA SER A 129 13.44 -6.33 1.28
C SER A 129 12.46 -7.41 0.84
N GLN A 130 12.87 -8.18 -0.13
CA GLN A 130 12.22 -9.40 -0.58
C GLN A 130 10.82 -9.26 -1.21
N SER A 131 9.94 -8.38 -0.72
CA SER A 131 8.57 -8.29 -1.24
C SER A 131 7.94 -6.92 -1.02
N ILE A 132 6.97 -6.59 -1.86
CA ILE A 132 6.09 -5.44 -1.68
C ILE A 132 4.64 -5.87 -1.96
N TYR A 133 3.74 -5.54 -1.03
CA TYR A 133 2.33 -5.88 -1.10
C TYR A 133 1.45 -4.65 -0.93
N PHE A 134 0.27 -4.71 -1.53
CA PHE A 134 -0.75 -3.68 -1.51
C PHE A 134 -2.07 -4.27 -1.06
N THR A 135 -2.86 -3.46 -0.37
CA THR A 135 -4.24 -3.80 0.00
C THR A 135 -5.20 -3.01 -0.88
N PRO A 136 -6.19 -3.64 -1.54
CA PRO A 136 -7.07 -2.97 -2.47
C PRO A 136 -8.18 -2.20 -1.75
N LEU A 137 -7.87 -1.02 -1.20
CA LEU A 137 -8.81 -0.23 -0.42
C LEU A 137 -9.78 0.62 -1.27
N GLY A 138 -9.40 0.98 -2.50
CA GLY A 138 -10.27 1.77 -3.39
C GLY A 138 -11.51 0.98 -3.84
N LYS A 139 -12.62 1.66 -4.12
CA LYS A 139 -13.76 1.08 -4.86
C LYS A 139 -13.25 0.55 -6.21
N THR A 140 -12.29 1.27 -6.80
CA THR A 140 -11.40 0.77 -7.84
C THR A 140 -9.96 0.98 -7.39
N THR A 141 -9.18 -0.09 -7.27
CA THR A 141 -7.75 -0.02 -6.98
C THR A 141 -6.95 -0.40 -8.21
N LYS A 142 -6.04 0.44 -8.65
CA LYS A 142 -5.09 0.20 -9.74
C LYS A 142 -3.68 0.29 -9.20
N VAL A 143 -2.85 -0.69 -9.53
CA VAL A 143 -1.43 -0.68 -9.17
C VAL A 143 -0.61 -0.98 -10.42
N ALA A 144 0.37 -0.13 -10.71
CA ALA A 144 1.37 -0.35 -11.73
C ALA A 144 2.75 -0.37 -11.07
N LEU A 145 3.51 -1.45 -11.28
CA LEU A 145 4.86 -1.61 -10.75
C LEU A 145 5.86 -1.87 -11.86
N LYS A 146 7.04 -1.26 -11.71
CA LYS A 146 8.22 -1.58 -12.52
C LYS A 146 9.42 -1.78 -11.59
N ALA A 147 10.27 -2.76 -11.91
CA ALA A 147 11.49 -2.99 -11.15
C ALA A 147 12.58 -3.58 -12.05
N ASN A 148 13.84 -3.27 -11.75
CA ASN A 148 15.02 -3.90 -12.34
C ASN A 148 15.26 -5.30 -11.73
N TRP A 149 14.28 -6.21 -11.90
CA TRP A 149 14.30 -7.58 -11.39
C TRP A 149 13.69 -8.54 -12.39
N ASN A 150 14.40 -9.59 -12.74
CA ASN A 150 14.02 -10.49 -13.84
C ASN A 150 13.34 -11.80 -13.42
N THR A 151 13.21 -12.03 -12.11
CA THR A 151 12.57 -13.24 -11.58
C THR A 151 11.49 -12.89 -10.52
N PRO A 152 10.49 -12.04 -10.88
CA PRO A 152 9.42 -11.72 -9.98
C PRO A 152 8.51 -12.94 -9.76
N SER A 153 8.01 -13.11 -8.52
CA SER A 153 6.91 -14.02 -8.21
C SER A 153 5.72 -13.20 -7.75
N PHE A 154 4.66 -13.20 -8.53
CA PHE A 154 3.43 -12.49 -8.19
C PHE A 154 2.57 -13.41 -7.34
N ASP A 155 2.10 -12.91 -6.19
CA ASP A 155 1.29 -13.68 -5.26
C ASP A 155 0.26 -12.81 -4.51
N GLY A 156 -0.46 -13.42 -3.57
CA GLY A 156 -1.60 -12.82 -2.90
C GLY A 156 -2.93 -13.15 -3.60
N ASN A 157 -4.00 -12.45 -3.23
CA ASN A 157 -5.34 -12.78 -3.69
C ASN A 157 -5.64 -12.35 -5.12
N TYR A 158 -4.80 -11.46 -5.69
CA TYR A 158 -5.00 -10.94 -7.03
C TYR A 158 -3.70 -11.02 -7.82
N LEU A 159 -3.75 -11.67 -8.97
CA LEU A 159 -2.64 -11.70 -9.91
C LEU A 159 -2.70 -10.49 -10.86
N PRO A 160 -1.56 -10.06 -11.44
CA PRO A 160 -1.56 -8.95 -12.37
C PRO A 160 -2.34 -9.28 -13.65
N GLU A 161 -3.17 -8.34 -14.12
CA GLU A 161 -3.88 -8.46 -15.40
C GLU A 161 -2.93 -8.37 -16.59
N LYS A 162 -1.89 -7.55 -16.44
CA LYS A 162 -0.84 -7.39 -17.45
C LYS A 162 0.52 -7.52 -16.78
N ARG A 163 1.41 -8.27 -17.41
CA ARG A 163 2.79 -8.42 -16.96
C ARG A 163 3.72 -8.61 -18.14
N GLU A 164 4.88 -8.00 -18.05
CA GLU A 164 5.99 -8.18 -18.96
C GLU A 164 7.24 -8.43 -18.14
N ILE A 165 8.00 -9.44 -18.49
CA ILE A 165 9.25 -9.81 -17.80
C ILE A 165 10.31 -9.93 -18.87
N THR A 166 11.39 -9.17 -18.70
CA THR A 166 12.55 -9.19 -19.60
C THR A 166 13.74 -9.87 -18.89
N GLU A 167 14.89 -9.92 -19.55
CA GLU A 167 16.12 -10.42 -18.92
C GLU A 167 16.64 -9.54 -17.76
N LYS A 168 16.16 -8.29 -17.63
CA LYS A 168 16.69 -7.32 -16.67
C LYS A 168 15.64 -6.77 -15.72
N ASP A 169 14.39 -6.69 -16.14
CA ASP A 169 13.33 -5.98 -15.46
C ASP A 169 11.96 -6.65 -15.60
N PHE A 170 10.99 -6.16 -14.85
CA PHE A 170 9.59 -6.47 -15.09
C PHE A 170 8.71 -5.22 -14.99
N SER A 171 7.56 -5.29 -15.63
CA SER A 171 6.41 -4.43 -15.39
C SER A 171 5.17 -5.27 -15.10
N ALA A 172 4.32 -4.80 -14.20
CA ALA A 172 3.10 -5.49 -13.85
C ALA A 172 1.99 -4.50 -13.49
N GLN A 173 0.75 -4.81 -13.86
CA GLN A 173 -0.42 -3.99 -13.61
C GLN A 173 -1.55 -4.83 -13.02
N TRP A 174 -2.16 -4.32 -11.96
CA TRP A 174 -3.33 -4.90 -11.31
C TRP A 174 -4.49 -3.91 -11.36
N GLN A 175 -5.68 -4.45 -11.47
CA GLN A 175 -6.92 -3.72 -11.23
C GLN A 175 -7.82 -4.59 -10.35
N VAL A 176 -8.27 -4.03 -9.24
CA VAL A 176 -9.16 -4.70 -8.29
C VAL A 176 -10.37 -3.81 -8.05
N LEU A 177 -11.55 -4.35 -8.30
CA LEU A 177 -12.83 -3.67 -8.06
C LEU A 177 -13.35 -4.04 -6.66
N ASN A 178 -14.18 -3.19 -6.07
CA ASN A 178 -14.84 -3.49 -4.80
C ASN A 178 -15.70 -4.76 -4.86
N LEU A 179 -16.19 -5.14 -6.03
CA LEU A 179 -16.92 -6.39 -6.26
C LEU A 179 -16.06 -7.65 -6.11
N ASN A 180 -14.74 -7.52 -6.13
CA ASN A 180 -13.80 -8.63 -5.99
C ASN A 180 -13.39 -8.88 -4.52
N ARG A 181 -13.92 -8.14 -3.55
CA ARG A 181 -13.53 -8.20 -2.14
C ARG A 181 -14.73 -8.26 -1.19
N ASN A 182 -14.53 -8.74 0.03
CA ASN A 182 -15.58 -9.03 1.01
C ASN A 182 -15.74 -7.98 2.12
N TYR A 183 -15.37 -6.73 1.88
CA TYR A 183 -15.54 -5.67 2.87
C TYR A 183 -16.14 -4.41 2.24
N PRO A 184 -16.94 -3.65 3.03
CA PRO A 184 -17.64 -2.48 2.53
C PRO A 184 -16.69 -1.29 2.33
N GLN A 185 -17.23 -0.23 1.70
CA GLN A 185 -16.52 1.03 1.51
C GLN A 185 -16.58 1.95 2.73
N VAL A 186 -17.57 1.73 3.61
CA VAL A 186 -17.78 2.50 4.84
C VAL A 186 -17.88 1.54 6.02
N PHE A 187 -17.12 1.83 7.07
CA PHE A 187 -17.17 1.10 8.34
C PHE A 187 -17.65 2.01 9.46
N ILE A 188 -18.58 1.51 10.26
CA ILE A 188 -19.00 2.15 11.51
C ILE A 188 -18.51 1.25 12.64
N ASN A 189 -17.59 1.77 13.47
CA ASN A 189 -16.95 1.01 14.54
C ASN A 189 -16.39 -0.32 14.04
N TYR A 190 -15.10 -0.38 13.74
CA TYR A 190 -14.44 -1.58 13.19
C TYR A 190 -14.91 -2.88 13.83
N GLN A 191 -15.49 -3.76 13.04
CA GLN A 191 -15.74 -5.13 13.45
C GLN A 191 -14.49 -5.97 13.11
N ASN A 192 -14.05 -6.82 14.04
CA ASN A 192 -12.85 -7.66 13.87
C ASN A 192 -12.87 -8.54 12.59
N ALA A 193 -14.04 -8.93 12.11
CA ALA A 193 -14.19 -9.72 10.88
C ALA A 193 -13.74 -8.94 9.64
N SER A 194 -14.20 -7.68 9.51
CA SER A 194 -13.83 -6.84 8.36
C SER A 194 -12.34 -6.47 8.33
N ILE A 195 -11.71 -6.32 9.49
CA ILE A 195 -10.26 -6.08 9.57
C ILE A 195 -9.49 -7.30 9.01
N LYS A 196 -9.88 -8.51 9.38
CA LYS A 196 -9.26 -9.74 8.86
C LYS A 196 -9.43 -9.88 7.34
N ASP A 197 -10.61 -9.57 6.81
CA ASP A 197 -10.86 -9.61 5.37
C ASP A 197 -9.97 -8.61 4.62
N ILE A 198 -9.78 -7.41 5.16
CA ILE A 198 -8.87 -6.40 4.61
C ILE A 198 -7.43 -6.91 4.63
N GLN A 199 -6.95 -7.40 5.77
CA GLN A 199 -5.59 -7.92 5.94
C GLN A 199 -5.28 -9.09 5.01
N ASN A 200 -6.28 -9.96 4.78
CA ASN A 200 -6.14 -11.11 3.91
C ASN A 200 -6.31 -10.78 2.40
N SER A 201 -6.71 -9.57 2.04
CA SER A 201 -6.96 -9.19 0.63
C SER A 201 -5.74 -8.67 -0.10
N ASN A 202 -4.55 -8.77 0.47
CA ASN A 202 -3.34 -8.23 -0.12
C ASN A 202 -2.92 -8.97 -1.41
N PHE A 203 -2.16 -8.25 -2.24
CA PHE A 203 -1.54 -8.75 -3.46
C PHE A 203 -0.23 -8.00 -3.72
N GLY A 204 0.66 -8.59 -4.48
CA GLY A 204 1.92 -7.94 -4.77
C GLY A 204 2.94 -8.81 -5.49
N VAL A 205 4.21 -8.50 -5.23
CA VAL A 205 5.33 -9.18 -5.85
C VAL A 205 6.38 -9.56 -4.81
N ASN A 206 6.88 -10.77 -4.98
CA ASN A 206 8.00 -11.30 -4.24
C ASN A 206 9.25 -11.22 -5.13
N LEU A 207 10.30 -10.61 -4.61
CA LEU A 207 11.58 -10.36 -5.27
C LEU A 207 12.69 -11.24 -4.66
N LYS A 208 12.33 -12.38 -4.08
CA LYS A 208 13.32 -13.31 -3.52
C LYS A 208 14.18 -13.91 -4.63
N MET A 209 15.43 -14.13 -4.31
CA MET A 209 16.32 -14.86 -5.20
C MET A 209 15.81 -16.30 -5.41
N PRO A 210 15.85 -16.84 -6.64
CA PRO A 210 15.53 -18.23 -6.89
C PRO A 210 16.36 -19.16 -6.01
N VAL A 211 15.74 -20.24 -5.51
CA VAL A 211 16.36 -21.21 -4.59
C VAL A 211 17.62 -21.83 -5.19
N GLU A 212 17.66 -22.03 -6.52
CA GLU A 212 18.83 -22.56 -7.22
C GLU A 212 20.06 -21.64 -7.14
N GLN A 213 19.85 -20.33 -7.29
CA GLN A 213 20.94 -19.35 -7.10
C GLN A 213 21.41 -19.27 -5.65
N TYR A 214 20.50 -19.44 -4.70
CA TYR A 214 20.84 -19.55 -3.30
C TYR A 214 21.66 -20.80 -2.99
N GLN A 215 21.26 -21.96 -3.52
CA GLN A 215 22.00 -23.22 -3.37
C GLN A 215 23.37 -23.20 -4.08
N GLN A 216 23.48 -22.60 -5.25
CA GLN A 216 24.77 -22.43 -5.94
C GLN A 216 25.71 -21.52 -5.16
N SER A 217 25.22 -20.41 -4.58
CA SER A 217 26.03 -19.55 -3.75
C SER A 217 26.51 -20.25 -2.46
N MET A 218 25.66 -21.09 -1.86
CA MET A 218 26.01 -21.91 -0.70
C MET A 218 27.01 -23.03 -1.07
N ARG A 219 26.88 -23.63 -2.24
CA ARG A 219 27.83 -24.66 -2.74
C ARG A 219 29.20 -24.04 -3.03
N SER A 220 29.26 -22.90 -3.70
CA SER A 220 30.53 -22.21 -3.98
C SER A 220 31.27 -21.80 -2.71
N THR A 221 30.54 -21.43 -1.64
CA THR A 221 31.13 -21.09 -0.35
C THR A 221 31.65 -22.32 0.41
N LYS A 222 30.97 -23.46 0.28
CA LYS A 222 31.42 -24.75 0.89
C LYS A 222 32.72 -25.28 0.29
N TYR A 223 32.98 -25.04 -0.99
CA TYR A 223 34.18 -25.50 -1.68
C TYR A 223 35.35 -24.49 -1.65
N ALA A 224 35.13 -23.29 -1.12
CA ALA A 224 36.16 -22.24 -1.00
C ALA A 224 36.89 -22.23 0.34
N ILE A 225 36.69 -23.23 1.23
CA ILE A 225 37.47 -23.39 2.45
C ILE A 225 38.64 -24.31 2.09
N PRO A 226 39.90 -23.81 2.03
CA PRO A 226 41.07 -24.68 1.90
C PRO A 226 41.19 -25.50 3.16
N VAL A 227 41.50 -26.77 3.01
CA VAL A 227 41.93 -27.67 4.05
C VAL A 227 43.30 -27.23 4.52
#